data_39b854c96e1b6f6c61ab0baa94560c54
#
_entry.id   39b854c96e1b6f6c61ab0baa94560c54
#
_cell.length_a   1.000
_cell.length_b   1.000
_cell.length_c   1.000
_cell.angle_alpha   90.00
_cell.angle_beta   90.00
_cell.angle_gamma   90.00
#
_symmetry.space_group_name_H-M   'P 1'
#
loop_
_entity.id
_entity.type
_entity.pdbx_description
1 polymer ?
#
loop_
_entity_poly.entity_id
_entity_poly.type
_entity_poly.pdbx_seq_one_letter_code
_entity_poly.pdbx_strand_id
1 'polypeptide(L)'
;LFAAVSAVVYFVVGVRFSEAVIWDGAPASLGTSLVLGLVHLFTVMLVRAYTPDRKAARNILWYGLLAEALALLFCRYVIPFDVTWVLLGVCGAMIVYLIWLAMRDQLMRYLYIALFAIGSLGFFYSANYVLEDVMQPHQQTRIRVLLGLEDDPRGAGYNVIQAKIAIGSGGLRGKGFLNGTQTKLKYVPEQDTDFIFCTVGEEEGFLGCATVLCLFLALIL
;
A
#
# COMPACT_ATOMS: atom_id res chain seq x y z
N LEU A 1 0.25 10.67 -11.71
CA LEU A 1 -0.71 9.66 -11.26
C LEU A 1 -0.02 8.38 -10.79
N PHE A 2 0.84 7.74 -11.62
CA PHE A 2 1.53 6.49 -11.28
C PHE A 2 2.33 6.58 -9.97
N ALA A 3 3.12 7.65 -9.78
CA ALA A 3 3.89 7.85 -8.55
C ALA A 3 3.01 8.01 -7.30
N ALA A 4 1.88 8.70 -7.42
CA ALA A 4 0.93 8.84 -6.31
C ALA A 4 0.28 7.51 -5.95
N VAL A 5 -0.16 6.73 -6.94
CA VAL A 5 -0.74 5.41 -6.72
C VAL A 5 0.29 4.46 -6.10
N SER A 6 1.52 4.44 -6.61
CA SER A 6 2.58 3.59 -6.04
C SER A 6 2.92 3.98 -4.59
N ALA A 7 2.96 5.28 -4.28
CA ALA A 7 3.20 5.75 -2.91
C ALA A 7 2.10 5.28 -1.93
N VAL A 8 0.83 5.39 -2.34
CA VAL A 8 -0.30 4.88 -1.52
C VAL A 8 -0.19 3.36 -1.33
N VAL A 9 0.13 2.61 -2.39
CA VAL A 9 0.29 1.15 -2.31
C VAL A 9 1.43 0.78 -1.36
N TYR A 10 2.59 1.45 -1.46
CA TYR A 10 3.72 1.20 -0.58
C TYR A 10 3.39 1.49 0.89
N PHE A 11 2.70 2.61 1.14
CA PHE A 11 2.28 2.96 2.49
C PHE A 11 1.30 1.94 3.06
N VAL A 12 0.22 1.63 2.35
CA VAL A 12 -0.81 0.69 2.81
C VAL A 12 -0.24 -0.70 3.02
N VAL A 13 0.55 -1.22 2.07
CA VAL A 13 1.15 -2.56 2.18
C VAL A 13 2.20 -2.58 3.29
N GLY A 14 3.07 -1.57 3.38
CA GLY A 14 4.08 -1.49 4.41
C GLY A 14 3.50 -1.49 5.82
N VAL A 15 2.52 -0.64 6.07
CA VAL A 15 1.86 -0.53 7.39
C VAL A 15 0.98 -1.75 7.67
N ARG A 16 0.19 -2.23 6.69
CA ARG A 16 -0.72 -3.38 6.87
C ARG A 16 0.01 -4.66 7.26
N PHE A 17 1.19 -4.87 6.73
CA PHE A 17 1.97 -6.08 6.97
C PHE A 17 3.23 -5.84 7.80
N SER A 18 3.33 -4.69 8.50
CA SER A 18 4.50 -4.34 9.31
C SER A 18 4.77 -5.35 10.44
N GLU A 19 3.71 -5.86 11.07
CA GLU A 19 3.78 -6.82 12.17
C GLU A 19 3.77 -8.27 11.70
N ALA A 20 3.45 -8.53 10.42
CA ALA A 20 3.46 -9.85 9.86
C ALA A 20 4.88 -10.29 9.53
N VAL A 21 5.23 -11.51 9.90
CA VAL A 21 6.51 -12.14 9.55
C VAL A 21 6.33 -13.04 8.33
N ILE A 22 7.42 -13.22 7.55
CA ILE A 22 7.38 -14.07 6.36
C ILE A 22 7.17 -15.54 6.73
N TRP A 23 7.80 -15.98 7.85
CA TRP A 23 7.61 -17.27 8.52
C TRP A 23 8.01 -17.14 9.99
N ASP A 24 7.63 -18.10 10.81
CA ASP A 24 7.99 -18.11 12.24
C ASP A 24 9.51 -18.07 12.43
N GLY A 25 9.99 -17.02 13.11
CA GLY A 25 11.41 -16.77 13.35
C GLY A 25 12.13 -16.02 12.23
N ALA A 26 11.44 -15.51 11.20
CA ALA A 26 12.04 -14.62 10.20
C ALA A 26 12.38 -13.25 10.82
N PRO A 27 13.60 -12.76 10.68
CA PRO A 27 13.98 -11.45 11.25
C PRO A 27 13.41 -10.25 10.51
N ALA A 28 12.92 -10.45 9.27
CA ALA A 28 12.37 -9.37 8.44
C ALA A 28 10.84 -9.36 8.47
N SER A 29 10.24 -8.16 8.50
CA SER A 29 8.80 -8.01 8.35
C SER A 29 8.34 -8.32 6.93
N LEU A 30 7.16 -8.93 6.81
CA LEU A 30 6.54 -9.21 5.52
C LEU A 30 6.24 -7.90 4.76
N GLY A 31 5.85 -6.84 5.48
CA GLY A 31 5.52 -5.55 4.88
C GLY A 31 6.70 -4.90 4.17
N THR A 32 7.86 -4.81 4.82
CA THR A 32 9.07 -4.25 4.20
C THR A 32 9.53 -5.07 3.00
N SER A 33 9.50 -6.40 3.09
CA SER A 33 9.88 -7.28 1.99
C SER A 33 8.95 -7.13 0.78
N LEU A 34 7.63 -7.05 1.00
CA LEU A 34 6.65 -6.83 -0.06
C LEU A 34 6.83 -5.47 -0.74
N VAL A 35 7.07 -4.41 0.04
CA VAL A 35 7.26 -3.07 -0.53
C VAL A 35 8.53 -3.02 -1.39
N LEU A 36 9.64 -3.58 -0.94
CA LEU A 36 10.87 -3.63 -1.72
C LEU A 36 10.69 -4.43 -3.02
N GLY A 37 10.00 -5.57 -2.97
CA GLY A 37 9.64 -6.34 -4.16
C GLY A 37 8.72 -5.56 -5.11
N LEU A 38 7.76 -4.79 -4.59
CA LEU A 38 6.90 -3.92 -5.40
C LEU A 38 7.66 -2.76 -6.05
N VAL A 39 8.61 -2.14 -5.34
CA VAL A 39 9.51 -1.11 -5.91
C VAL A 39 10.29 -1.69 -7.08
N HIS A 40 10.86 -2.90 -6.91
CA HIS A 40 11.56 -3.61 -7.98
C HIS A 40 10.63 -3.88 -9.17
N LEU A 41 9.46 -4.47 -8.95
CA LEU A 41 8.50 -4.80 -9.99
C LEU A 41 8.02 -3.55 -10.76
N PHE A 42 7.66 -2.48 -10.05
CA PHE A 42 7.21 -1.23 -10.67
C PHE A 42 8.32 -0.56 -11.48
N THR A 43 9.56 -0.63 -11.01
CA THR A 43 10.72 -0.13 -11.76
C THR A 43 10.91 -0.90 -13.07
N VAL A 44 10.82 -2.24 -13.02
CA VAL A 44 10.88 -3.09 -14.23
C VAL A 44 9.75 -2.76 -15.21
N MET A 45 8.53 -2.55 -14.69
CA MET A 45 7.37 -2.16 -15.50
C MET A 45 7.60 -0.82 -16.20
N LEU A 46 8.17 0.17 -15.50
CA LEU A 46 8.51 1.47 -16.08
C LEU A 46 9.61 1.35 -17.14
N VAL A 47 10.66 0.57 -16.89
CA VAL A 47 11.70 0.32 -17.89
C VAL A 47 11.09 -0.31 -19.14
N ARG A 48 10.22 -1.32 -18.98
CA ARG A 48 9.55 -1.97 -20.11
C ARG A 48 8.63 -1.03 -20.90
N ALA A 49 7.94 -0.11 -20.20
CA ALA A 49 6.97 0.80 -20.82
C ALA A 49 7.63 1.99 -21.55
N TYR A 50 8.72 2.52 -20.98
CA TYR A 50 9.26 3.81 -21.43
C TYR A 50 10.62 3.70 -22.14
N THR A 51 11.25 2.52 -22.16
CA THR A 51 12.54 2.35 -22.82
C THR A 51 12.45 1.37 -23.99
N PRO A 52 13.26 1.56 -25.06
CA PRO A 52 13.24 0.68 -26.24
C PRO A 52 13.91 -0.67 -25.97
N ASP A 53 14.82 -0.73 -24.98
CA ASP A 53 15.59 -1.93 -24.68
C ASP A 53 14.84 -2.92 -23.79
N ARG A 54 14.14 -3.84 -24.41
CA ARG A 54 13.44 -4.93 -23.71
C ARG A 54 14.39 -5.92 -23.02
N LYS A 55 15.68 -5.95 -23.42
CA LYS A 55 16.68 -6.82 -22.77
C LYS A 55 17.04 -6.28 -21.40
N ALA A 56 17.17 -4.96 -21.25
CA ALA A 56 17.43 -4.32 -19.96
C ALA A 56 16.32 -4.64 -18.95
N ALA A 57 15.04 -4.45 -19.33
CA ALA A 57 13.91 -4.78 -18.46
C ALA A 57 13.90 -6.27 -18.06
N ARG A 58 14.18 -7.16 -19.01
CA ARG A 58 14.23 -8.59 -18.74
C ARG A 58 15.40 -8.97 -17.83
N ASN A 59 16.55 -8.38 -18.02
CA ASN A 59 17.72 -8.65 -17.18
C ASN A 59 17.48 -8.19 -15.74
N ILE A 60 16.96 -6.98 -15.54
CA ILE A 60 16.63 -6.45 -14.20
C ILE A 60 15.62 -7.38 -13.53
N LEU A 61 14.55 -7.79 -14.25
CA LEU A 61 13.53 -8.68 -13.71
C LEU A 61 14.13 -10.01 -13.24
N TRP A 62 14.84 -10.72 -14.15
CA TRP A 62 15.30 -12.07 -13.84
C TRP A 62 16.44 -12.09 -12.82
N TYR A 63 17.42 -11.20 -12.93
CA TYR A 63 18.51 -11.15 -11.96
C TYR A 63 18.04 -10.68 -10.59
N GLY A 64 17.11 -9.70 -10.55
CA GLY A 64 16.52 -9.26 -9.30
C GLY A 64 15.69 -10.35 -8.63
N LEU A 65 14.72 -10.95 -9.34
CA LEU A 65 13.91 -12.06 -8.81
C LEU A 65 14.75 -13.26 -8.38
N LEU A 66 15.79 -13.59 -9.14
CA LEU A 66 16.70 -14.66 -8.77
C LEU A 66 17.44 -14.34 -7.45
N ALA A 67 17.96 -13.13 -7.33
CA ALA A 67 18.65 -12.70 -6.12
C ALA A 67 17.72 -12.66 -4.90
N GLU A 68 16.50 -12.14 -5.06
CA GLU A 68 15.46 -12.14 -4.02
C GLU A 68 15.08 -13.55 -3.59
N ALA A 69 14.82 -14.45 -4.56
CA ALA A 69 14.47 -15.84 -4.29
C ALA A 69 15.61 -16.61 -3.60
N LEU A 70 16.85 -16.41 -4.06
CA LEU A 70 18.02 -17.02 -3.42
C LEU A 70 18.22 -16.50 -2.00
N ALA A 71 18.03 -15.21 -1.76
CA ALA A 71 18.12 -14.62 -0.43
C ALA A 71 17.11 -15.21 0.53
N LEU A 72 15.83 -15.36 0.09
CA LEU A 72 14.77 -15.98 0.87
C LEU A 72 15.07 -17.45 1.17
N LEU A 73 15.51 -18.21 0.16
CA LEU A 73 15.88 -19.61 0.33
C LEU A 73 17.08 -19.79 1.29
N PHE A 74 18.10 -18.94 1.14
CA PHE A 74 19.27 -18.99 1.99
C PHE A 74 18.95 -18.64 3.44
N CYS A 75 18.13 -17.60 3.65
CA CYS A 75 17.65 -17.23 4.98
C CYS A 75 16.80 -18.35 5.62
N ARG A 76 16.01 -19.08 4.83
CA ARG A 76 15.15 -20.17 5.33
C ARG A 76 15.92 -21.42 5.73
N TYR A 77 16.96 -21.80 4.93
CA TYR A 77 17.59 -23.13 5.05
C TYR A 77 19.01 -23.12 5.61
N VAL A 78 19.70 -21.98 5.56
CA VAL A 78 21.12 -21.93 5.92
C VAL A 78 21.36 -21.13 7.18
N ILE A 79 21.10 -19.85 7.18
CA ILE A 79 21.34 -18.95 8.31
C ILE A 79 20.21 -17.91 8.36
N PRO A 80 19.51 -17.73 9.50
CA PRO A 80 18.55 -16.66 9.65
C PRO A 80 19.27 -15.30 9.67
N PHE A 81 19.04 -14.48 8.66
CA PHE A 81 19.54 -13.11 8.56
C PHE A 81 18.42 -12.18 8.11
N ASP A 82 18.61 -10.87 8.31
CA ASP A 82 17.62 -9.88 7.88
C ASP A 82 17.63 -9.73 6.36
N VAL A 83 16.64 -10.34 5.71
CA VAL A 83 16.46 -10.33 4.25
C VAL A 83 16.29 -8.91 3.71
N THR A 84 15.84 -7.96 4.53
CA THR A 84 15.63 -6.55 4.15
C THR A 84 16.90 -5.94 3.57
N TRP A 85 18.07 -6.24 4.14
CA TRP A 85 19.35 -5.73 3.65
C TRP A 85 19.71 -6.23 2.25
N VAL A 86 19.40 -7.50 1.95
CA VAL A 86 19.63 -8.06 0.62
C VAL A 86 18.68 -7.47 -0.40
N LEU A 87 17.39 -7.37 -0.06
CA LEU A 87 16.37 -6.75 -0.93
C LEU A 87 16.74 -5.28 -1.23
N LEU A 88 17.20 -4.55 -0.22
CA LEU A 88 17.66 -3.18 -0.37
C LEU A 88 18.92 -3.11 -1.25
N GLY A 89 19.83 -4.07 -1.09
CA GLY A 89 21.00 -4.23 -1.96
C GLY A 89 20.63 -4.50 -3.42
N VAL A 90 19.61 -5.34 -3.67
CA VAL A 90 19.08 -5.60 -5.02
C VAL A 90 18.48 -4.34 -5.63
N CYS A 91 17.68 -3.58 -4.87
CA CYS A 91 17.15 -2.29 -5.32
C CYS A 91 18.27 -1.29 -5.62
N GLY A 92 19.30 -1.23 -4.77
CA GLY A 92 20.48 -0.37 -4.98
C GLY A 92 21.26 -0.76 -6.24
N ALA A 93 21.53 -2.05 -6.45
CA ALA A 93 22.19 -2.55 -7.65
C ALA A 93 21.39 -2.25 -8.92
N MET A 94 20.07 -2.37 -8.86
CA MET A 94 19.17 -2.00 -9.95
C MET A 94 19.26 -0.50 -10.28
N ILE A 95 19.27 0.37 -9.27
CA ILE A 95 19.42 1.83 -9.46
C ILE A 95 20.76 2.15 -10.11
N VAL A 96 21.85 1.57 -9.62
CA VAL A 96 23.19 1.76 -10.18
C VAL A 96 23.24 1.30 -11.64
N TYR A 97 22.64 0.14 -11.94
CA TYR A 97 22.55 -0.38 -13.30
C TYR A 97 21.75 0.55 -14.24
N LEU A 98 20.64 1.13 -13.77
CA LEU A 98 19.86 2.11 -14.54
C LEU A 98 20.65 3.40 -14.81
N ILE A 99 21.38 3.89 -13.83
CA ILE A 99 22.25 5.07 -14.00
C ILE A 99 23.36 4.76 -15.02
N TRP A 100 23.96 3.58 -14.94
CA TRP A 100 24.98 3.15 -15.91
C TRP A 100 24.40 3.08 -17.34
N LEU A 101 23.18 2.51 -17.51
CA LEU A 101 22.49 2.50 -18.80
C LEU A 101 22.18 3.92 -19.31
N ALA A 102 21.77 4.81 -18.41
CA ALA A 102 21.52 6.22 -18.76
C ALA A 102 22.77 6.91 -19.33
N MET A 103 23.91 6.65 -18.73
CA MET A 103 25.21 7.20 -19.20
C MET A 103 25.68 6.53 -20.50
N ARG A 104 25.53 5.20 -20.60
CA ARG A 104 25.97 4.43 -21.77
C ARG A 104 25.14 4.75 -23.02
N ASP A 105 23.83 4.73 -22.88
CA ASP A 105 22.90 4.87 -24.01
C ASP A 105 22.44 6.32 -24.24
N GLN A 106 22.91 7.26 -23.39
CA GLN A 106 22.56 8.70 -23.41
C GLN A 106 21.05 8.94 -23.37
N LEU A 107 20.29 8.04 -22.73
CA LEU A 107 18.83 8.12 -22.62
C LEU A 107 18.43 8.60 -21.23
N MET A 108 18.00 9.87 -21.13
CA MET A 108 17.51 10.46 -19.87
C MET A 108 16.33 9.70 -19.22
N ARG A 109 15.62 8.88 -20.00
CA ARG A 109 14.49 8.09 -19.48
C ARG A 109 14.93 7.11 -18.39
N TYR A 110 16.09 6.48 -18.51
CA TYR A 110 16.65 5.61 -17.46
C TYR A 110 16.93 6.38 -16.17
N LEU A 111 17.41 7.63 -16.29
CA LEU A 111 17.67 8.48 -15.13
C LEU A 111 16.36 8.84 -14.39
N TYR A 112 15.29 9.17 -15.12
CA TYR A 112 13.98 9.44 -14.50
C TYR A 112 13.42 8.22 -13.78
N ILE A 113 13.61 7.03 -14.33
CA ILE A 113 13.17 5.77 -13.68
C ILE A 113 14.02 5.49 -12.45
N ALA A 114 15.33 5.72 -12.51
CA ALA A 114 16.21 5.60 -11.33
C ALA A 114 15.82 6.59 -10.22
N LEU A 115 15.52 7.85 -10.57
CA LEU A 115 15.02 8.85 -9.62
C LEU A 115 13.67 8.44 -9.01
N PHE A 116 12.79 7.84 -9.80
CA PHE A 116 11.53 7.29 -9.28
C PHE A 116 11.78 6.18 -8.26
N ALA A 117 12.70 5.25 -8.55
CA ALA A 117 13.04 4.17 -7.62
C ALA A 117 13.65 4.71 -6.31
N ILE A 118 14.59 5.68 -6.39
CA ILE A 118 15.17 6.36 -5.22
C ILE A 118 14.05 7.07 -4.42
N GLY A 119 13.19 7.82 -5.10
CA GLY A 119 12.07 8.53 -4.48
C GLY A 119 11.09 7.58 -3.79
N SER A 120 10.82 6.41 -4.38
CA SER A 120 9.97 5.38 -3.79
C SER A 120 10.55 4.80 -2.51
N LEU A 121 11.84 4.49 -2.49
CA LEU A 121 12.54 4.04 -1.29
C LEU A 121 12.57 5.12 -0.21
N GLY A 122 12.92 6.36 -0.59
CA GLY A 122 12.92 7.50 0.33
C GLY A 122 11.54 7.77 0.93
N PHE A 123 10.49 7.71 0.12
CA PHE A 123 9.11 7.85 0.59
C PHE A 123 8.74 6.75 1.60
N PHE A 124 9.04 5.50 1.30
CA PHE A 124 8.71 4.38 2.18
C PHE A 124 9.38 4.53 3.57
N TYR A 125 10.68 4.79 3.59
CA TYR A 125 11.41 4.97 4.86
C TYR A 125 10.98 6.23 5.61
N SER A 126 10.73 7.34 4.89
CA SER A 126 10.26 8.57 5.53
C SER A 126 8.85 8.42 6.09
N ALA A 127 7.96 7.68 5.41
CA ALA A 127 6.61 7.42 5.87
C ALA A 127 6.60 6.56 7.15
N ASN A 128 7.44 5.52 7.20
CA ASN A 128 7.60 4.71 8.41
C ASN A 128 8.16 5.53 9.58
N TYR A 129 9.20 6.33 9.34
CA TYR A 129 9.76 7.21 10.35
C TYR A 129 8.71 8.21 10.89
N VAL A 130 7.94 8.83 10.00
CA VAL A 130 6.88 9.77 10.41
C VAL A 130 5.83 9.06 11.25
N LEU A 131 5.42 7.83 10.85
CA LEU A 131 4.41 7.07 11.57
C LEU A 131 4.87 6.67 12.98
N GLU A 132 6.11 6.18 13.12
CA GLU A 132 6.58 5.58 14.37
C GLU A 132 7.17 6.63 15.34
N ASP A 133 7.93 7.62 14.82
CA ASP A 133 8.71 8.53 15.63
C ASP A 133 8.12 9.94 15.74
N VAL A 134 7.38 10.41 14.72
CA VAL A 134 6.91 11.80 14.66
C VAL A 134 5.44 11.93 15.08
N MET A 135 4.59 10.97 14.71
CA MET A 135 3.16 11.04 14.99
C MET A 135 2.85 10.75 16.46
N GLN A 136 1.87 11.48 17.00
CA GLN A 136 1.41 11.25 18.36
C GLN A 136 0.68 9.90 18.47
N PRO A 137 0.74 9.21 19.64
CA PRO A 137 0.17 7.87 19.81
C PRO A 137 -1.30 7.76 19.37
N HIS A 138 -2.13 8.78 19.68
CA HIS A 138 -3.54 8.77 19.28
C HIS A 138 -3.76 8.85 17.76
N GLN A 139 -2.83 9.45 17.00
CA GLN A 139 -2.88 9.51 15.54
C GLN A 139 -2.43 8.18 14.94
N GLN A 140 -1.41 7.55 15.52
CA GLN A 140 -0.95 6.21 15.14
C GLN A 140 -2.09 5.20 15.31
N THR A 141 -2.76 5.19 16.47
CA THR A 141 -3.91 4.31 16.73
C THR A 141 -5.02 4.49 15.69
N ARG A 142 -5.35 5.72 15.32
CA ARG A 142 -6.36 5.95 14.27
C ARG A 142 -5.99 5.33 12.93
N ILE A 143 -4.72 5.44 12.51
CA ILE A 143 -4.25 4.83 11.26
C ILE A 143 -4.24 3.31 11.37
N ARG A 144 -3.77 2.75 12.49
CA ARG A 144 -3.74 1.30 12.74
C ARG A 144 -5.14 0.70 12.74
N VAL A 145 -6.10 1.36 13.39
CA VAL A 145 -7.52 0.95 13.38
C VAL A 145 -8.12 1.03 11.99
N LEU A 146 -7.85 2.10 11.23
CA LEU A 146 -8.33 2.25 9.85
C LEU A 146 -7.83 1.11 8.96
N LEU A 147 -6.57 0.71 9.13
CA LEU A 147 -5.96 -0.41 8.41
C LEU A 147 -6.33 -1.79 8.98
N GLY A 148 -7.06 -1.83 10.11
CA GLY A 148 -7.50 -3.06 10.77
C GLY A 148 -6.37 -3.85 11.40
N LEU A 149 -5.33 -3.15 11.91
CA LEU A 149 -4.22 -3.73 12.66
C LEU A 149 -4.50 -3.74 14.17
N GLU A 150 -5.32 -2.83 14.62
CA GLU A 150 -5.66 -2.66 16.03
C GLU A 150 -7.18 -2.61 16.17
N ASP A 151 -7.72 -3.40 17.08
CA ASP A 151 -9.13 -3.37 17.45
C ASP A 151 -9.28 -2.51 18.70
N ASP A 152 -9.80 -1.29 18.52
CA ASP A 152 -10.23 -0.44 19.64
C ASP A 152 -11.75 -0.32 19.65
N PRO A 153 -12.46 -1.31 20.24
CA PRO A 153 -13.92 -1.39 20.17
C PRO A 153 -14.64 -0.36 21.04
N ARG A 154 -13.92 0.42 21.87
CA ARG A 154 -14.50 1.41 22.78
C ARG A 154 -14.00 2.82 22.60
N GLY A 155 -12.94 3.04 21.79
CA GLY A 155 -12.31 4.34 21.57
C GLY A 155 -12.49 4.84 20.13
N ALA A 156 -11.40 5.39 19.58
CA ALA A 156 -11.40 6.00 18.23
C ALA A 156 -11.80 5.04 17.10
N GLY A 157 -11.68 3.72 17.31
CA GLY A 157 -12.06 2.69 16.34
C GLY A 157 -13.54 2.35 16.31
N TYR A 158 -14.29 2.62 17.37
CA TYR A 158 -15.70 2.23 17.46
C TYR A 158 -16.53 2.77 16.29
N ASN A 159 -16.43 4.05 15.99
CA ASN A 159 -17.18 4.68 14.92
C ASN A 159 -16.82 4.07 13.54
N VAL A 160 -15.54 3.79 13.31
CA VAL A 160 -15.06 3.19 12.06
C VAL A 160 -15.55 1.75 11.91
N ILE A 161 -15.55 0.97 12.99
CA ILE A 161 -16.03 -0.42 13.00
C ILE A 161 -17.53 -0.44 12.73
N GLN A 162 -18.33 0.38 13.44
CA GLN A 162 -19.77 0.48 13.23
C GLN A 162 -20.11 0.96 11.82
N ALA A 163 -19.35 1.92 11.29
CA ALA A 163 -19.47 2.39 9.92
C ALA A 163 -19.24 1.26 8.90
N LYS A 164 -18.19 0.45 9.09
CA LYS A 164 -17.92 -0.72 8.23
C LYS A 164 -19.03 -1.77 8.30
N ILE A 165 -19.59 -2.01 9.50
CA ILE A 165 -20.71 -2.94 9.69
C ILE A 165 -21.96 -2.41 8.98
N ALA A 166 -22.27 -1.12 9.11
CA ALA A 166 -23.40 -0.48 8.46
C ALA A 166 -23.30 -0.61 6.92
N ILE A 167 -22.19 -0.21 6.32
CA ILE A 167 -21.94 -0.33 4.87
C ILE A 167 -22.03 -1.79 4.41
N GLY A 168 -21.37 -2.69 5.14
CA GLY A 168 -21.38 -4.14 4.81
C GLY A 168 -22.76 -4.76 4.88
N SER A 169 -23.63 -4.28 5.78
CA SER A 169 -24.99 -4.78 5.95
C SER A 169 -25.93 -4.43 4.78
N GLY A 170 -25.60 -3.41 3.98
CA GLY A 170 -26.38 -3.01 2.80
C GLY A 170 -26.19 -3.92 1.58
N GLY A 171 -25.09 -4.69 1.51
CA GLY A 171 -24.83 -5.58 0.37
C GLY A 171 -24.76 -4.83 -0.97
N LEU A 172 -25.23 -5.47 -2.05
CA LEU A 172 -25.16 -4.89 -3.39
C LEU A 172 -26.23 -3.83 -3.66
N ARG A 173 -27.47 -4.05 -3.18
CA ARG A 173 -28.65 -3.22 -3.50
C ARG A 173 -29.18 -2.39 -2.35
N GLY A 174 -28.58 -2.51 -1.17
CA GLY A 174 -29.07 -1.84 0.03
C GLY A 174 -30.32 -2.48 0.63
N LYS A 175 -30.71 -1.97 1.80
CA LYS A 175 -31.94 -2.36 2.51
C LYS A 175 -33.17 -1.56 2.08
N GLY A 176 -32.97 -0.54 1.24
CA GLY A 176 -33.99 0.39 0.80
C GLY A 176 -34.03 1.68 1.63
N PHE A 177 -34.53 2.73 1.01
CA PHE A 177 -34.59 4.06 1.60
C PHE A 177 -35.32 4.05 2.94
N LEU A 178 -34.73 4.64 3.96
CA LEU A 178 -35.21 4.66 5.34
C LEU A 178 -35.41 3.28 6.01
N ASN A 179 -34.79 2.21 5.48
CA ASN A 179 -34.87 0.87 6.05
C ASN A 179 -33.54 0.39 6.69
N GLY A 180 -32.58 1.28 6.83
CA GLY A 180 -31.32 1.02 7.52
C GLY A 180 -31.55 0.70 9.00
N THR A 181 -31.16 -0.47 9.46
CA THR A 181 -31.30 -0.90 10.85
C THR A 181 -30.25 -0.25 11.75
N GLN A 182 -29.01 -0.17 11.29
CA GLN A 182 -27.91 0.46 12.02
C GLN A 182 -28.13 1.97 12.13
N THR A 183 -28.59 2.58 11.04
CA THR A 183 -28.90 4.01 10.95
C THR A 183 -30.07 4.37 11.88
N LYS A 184 -31.16 3.61 11.88
CA LYS A 184 -32.33 3.86 12.76
C LYS A 184 -32.00 3.72 14.24
N LEU A 185 -31.16 2.77 14.60
CA LEU A 185 -30.78 2.51 15.98
C LEU A 185 -29.63 3.42 16.47
N LYS A 186 -29.12 4.30 15.60
CA LYS A 186 -28.02 5.23 15.89
C LYS A 186 -26.78 4.54 16.48
N TYR A 187 -26.45 3.35 15.96
CA TYR A 187 -25.23 2.65 16.36
C TYR A 187 -23.96 3.35 15.88
N VAL A 188 -24.04 4.12 14.80
CA VAL A 188 -22.95 4.96 14.30
C VAL A 188 -23.15 6.36 14.91
N PRO A 189 -22.33 6.81 15.87
CA PRO A 189 -22.33 8.21 16.31
C PRO A 189 -21.99 9.13 15.14
N GLU A 190 -22.54 10.35 15.15
CA GLU A 190 -22.29 11.38 14.12
C GLU A 190 -22.60 10.90 12.69
N GLN A 191 -23.57 9.98 12.51
CA GLN A 191 -23.97 9.45 11.20
C GLN A 191 -24.54 10.53 10.26
N ASP A 192 -25.10 11.59 10.82
CA ASP A 192 -25.72 12.68 10.05
C ASP A 192 -24.69 13.68 9.52
N THR A 193 -23.44 13.62 9.97
CA THR A 193 -22.34 14.52 9.61
C THR A 193 -21.16 13.76 9.04
N ASP A 194 -20.29 13.27 9.90
CA ASP A 194 -18.98 12.69 9.51
C ASP A 194 -19.12 11.33 8.83
N PHE A 195 -20.15 10.58 9.17
CA PHE A 195 -20.37 9.22 8.67
C PHE A 195 -21.59 9.07 7.77
N ILE A 196 -22.04 10.15 7.11
CA ILE A 196 -23.22 10.13 6.23
C ILE A 196 -23.12 9.07 5.12
N PHE A 197 -21.92 8.76 4.66
CA PHE A 197 -21.67 7.73 3.65
C PHE A 197 -22.09 6.32 4.12
N CYS A 198 -22.13 6.08 5.43
CA CYS A 198 -22.59 4.81 6.00
C CYS A 198 -24.09 4.61 5.78
N THR A 199 -24.86 5.69 5.87
CA THR A 199 -26.31 5.67 5.58
C THR A 199 -26.55 5.30 4.13
N VAL A 200 -25.82 5.93 3.20
CA VAL A 200 -25.88 5.58 1.76
C VAL A 200 -25.52 4.10 1.56
N GLY A 201 -24.46 3.63 2.21
CA GLY A 201 -24.00 2.25 2.10
C GLY A 201 -25.02 1.23 2.63
N GLU A 202 -25.70 1.54 3.74
CA GLU A 202 -26.72 0.66 4.31
C GLU A 202 -28.03 0.66 3.49
N GLU A 203 -28.49 1.82 3.06
CA GLU A 203 -29.78 1.99 2.40
C GLU A 203 -29.76 1.66 0.91
N GLU A 204 -28.75 2.14 0.19
CA GLU A 204 -28.62 2.00 -1.26
C GLU A 204 -27.55 0.96 -1.68
N GLY A 205 -26.81 0.45 -0.72
CA GLY A 205 -25.80 -0.59 -0.94
C GLY A 205 -24.60 -0.15 -1.76
N PHE A 206 -23.92 -1.13 -2.33
CA PHE A 206 -22.74 -0.90 -3.15
C PHE A 206 -23.01 -0.02 -4.37
N LEU A 207 -24.17 -0.19 -5.03
CA LEU A 207 -24.55 0.61 -6.20
C LEU A 207 -24.73 2.09 -5.84
N GLY A 208 -25.38 2.39 -4.70
CA GLY A 208 -25.51 3.76 -4.21
C GLY A 208 -24.16 4.38 -3.89
N CYS A 209 -23.30 3.66 -3.17
CA CYS A 209 -21.93 4.11 -2.87
C CYS A 209 -21.13 4.39 -4.14
N ALA A 210 -21.15 3.49 -5.12
CA ALA A 210 -20.46 3.66 -6.39
C ALA A 210 -20.97 4.89 -7.16
N THR A 211 -22.29 5.11 -7.16
CA THR A 211 -22.91 6.28 -7.81
C THR A 211 -22.42 7.59 -7.17
N VAL A 212 -22.41 7.67 -5.84
CA VAL A 212 -21.92 8.86 -5.12
C VAL A 212 -20.46 9.11 -5.43
N LEU A 213 -19.61 8.08 -5.43
CA LEU A 213 -18.18 8.21 -5.76
C LEU A 213 -17.96 8.64 -7.22
N CYS A 214 -18.74 8.10 -8.15
CA CYS A 214 -18.69 8.51 -9.56
C CYS A 214 -19.11 9.97 -9.74
N LEU A 215 -20.13 10.43 -9.02
CA LEU A 215 -20.57 11.83 -9.04
C LEU A 215 -19.48 12.77 -8.51
N PHE A 216 -18.84 12.41 -7.39
CA PHE A 216 -17.69 13.18 -6.88
C PHE A 216 -16.53 13.20 -7.87
N LEU A 217 -16.22 12.06 -8.49
CA LEU A 217 -15.16 11.99 -9.50
C LEU A 217 -15.49 12.91 -10.71
N ALA A 218 -16.74 12.88 -11.19
CA ALA A 218 -17.20 13.74 -12.28
C ALA A 218 -17.18 15.25 -11.93
N LEU A 219 -17.36 15.58 -10.64
CA LEU A 219 -17.28 16.96 -10.16
C LEU A 219 -15.84 17.49 -10.12
N ILE A 220 -14.87 16.61 -9.86
CA ILE A 220 -13.45 16.98 -9.72
C ILE A 220 -12.74 17.03 -11.08
N LEU A 221 -13.19 16.28 -12.08
CA LEU A 221 -12.61 16.24 -13.44
C LEU A 221 -13.15 17.35 -14.34
#